data_3ae004fcc2c8f67450d41c8bedf168a1
#
_entry.id   3ae004fcc2c8f67450d41c8bedf168a1
#
_cell.length_a   1.000
_cell.length_b   1.000
_cell.length_c   1.000
_cell.angle_alpha   90.00
_cell.angle_beta   90.00
_cell.angle_gamma   90.00
#
_symmetry.space_group_name_H-M   'P 1'
#
loop_
_entity.id
_entity.type
_entity.pdbx_description
1 polymer ?
#
loop_
_entity_poly.entity_id
_entity_poly.type
_entity_poly.pdbx_seq_one_letter_code
_entity_poly.pdbx_strand_id
1 'polypeptide(L)'
;MMNTTFAPPFWLKNPHIQTILPKFLVKDTLDYERHLYKDSLDESDVAFDYLLADDVLVDGKYQKPLVVLFHGMEGSSQSHYARTLAKQVQTAGFHFVVPHFRSCGGVAVSGKIFYNAGDTAELHHYLGILKQQYQTIYAMGVSLGGNALAKYMGEYGTDAICECAVVVSAPVDLASASIAMDRLLGKKIYTPYLLNPIIKKALDNQITADEITALKRAKCMGDFDNIFTAPRHGFVSKNDYYRQASALPYLKEIVKPTLIITAKDDPFLGVTAERGDVSSQVVLLTTEHGGHIGFIDYDYATRAFCMDYIPKRALAFFEGCV
;
A
#
# COMPACT_ATOMS: atom_id res chain seq x y z
N MET A 1 -21.25 9.48 -16.33
CA MET A 1 -19.99 8.72 -16.48
C MET A 1 -18.85 9.65 -16.12
N MET A 2 -18.10 9.38 -15.05
CA MET A 2 -16.92 10.18 -14.72
C MET A 2 -15.86 9.95 -15.80
N ASN A 3 -15.23 11.05 -16.27
CA ASN A 3 -14.12 10.96 -17.22
C ASN A 3 -13.01 10.08 -16.60
N THR A 4 -12.77 8.89 -17.15
CA THR A 4 -11.82 7.91 -16.61
C THR A 4 -10.38 8.20 -17.03
N THR A 5 -10.17 9.15 -17.94
CA THR A 5 -8.88 9.43 -18.54
C THR A 5 -8.05 10.33 -17.62
N PHE A 6 -6.88 9.84 -17.19
CA PHE A 6 -5.84 10.65 -16.60
C PHE A 6 -4.92 11.17 -17.71
N ALA A 7 -4.84 12.48 -17.89
CA ALA A 7 -4.08 13.10 -18.98
C ALA A 7 -3.31 14.34 -18.49
N PRO A 8 -2.17 14.11 -17.81
CA PRO A 8 -1.37 15.21 -17.30
C PRO A 8 -0.76 16.03 -18.45
N PRO A 9 -0.41 17.33 -18.23
CA PRO A 9 0.29 18.14 -19.20
C PRO A 9 1.58 17.45 -19.67
N PHE A 10 2.00 17.76 -20.90
CA PHE A 10 3.15 17.08 -21.53
C PHE A 10 4.43 17.12 -20.69
N TRP A 11 4.68 18.21 -19.94
CA TRP A 11 5.83 18.39 -19.08
C TRP A 11 5.77 17.59 -17.76
N LEU A 12 4.58 17.07 -17.39
CA LEU A 12 4.38 16.16 -16.26
C LEU A 12 4.32 14.68 -16.66
N LYS A 13 4.42 14.34 -17.93
CA LYS A 13 4.31 12.94 -18.40
C LYS A 13 5.50 12.05 -18.05
N ASN A 14 6.60 12.62 -17.55
CA ASN A 14 7.76 11.82 -17.17
C ASN A 14 7.44 10.98 -15.92
N PRO A 15 7.56 9.64 -15.97
CA PRO A 15 7.20 8.77 -14.86
C PRO A 15 8.01 9.00 -13.58
N HIS A 16 9.26 9.43 -13.71
CA HIS A 16 10.11 9.74 -12.56
C HIS A 16 9.68 11.05 -11.88
N ILE A 17 9.25 12.05 -12.66
CA ILE A 17 8.66 13.27 -12.10
C ILE A 17 7.36 12.92 -11.38
N GLN A 18 6.48 12.13 -12.00
CA GLN A 18 5.25 11.63 -11.40
C GLN A 18 5.52 10.90 -10.07
N THR A 19 6.56 10.10 -10.00
CA THR A 19 6.89 9.29 -8.80
C THR A 19 7.50 10.13 -7.66
N ILE A 20 8.35 11.11 -7.99
CA ILE A 20 9.18 11.80 -6.99
C ILE A 20 8.54 13.11 -6.51
N LEU A 21 7.98 13.89 -7.42
CA LEU A 21 7.49 15.24 -7.14
C LEU A 21 6.39 15.30 -6.06
N PRO A 22 5.45 14.34 -5.94
CA PRO A 22 4.41 14.34 -4.91
C PRO A 22 4.94 14.50 -3.49
N LYS A 23 6.09 13.91 -3.20
CA LYS A 23 6.72 13.95 -1.89
C LYS A 23 7.07 15.36 -1.42
N PHE A 24 7.30 16.27 -2.37
CA PHE A 24 7.67 17.66 -2.09
C PHE A 24 6.48 18.61 -2.14
N LEU A 25 5.38 18.21 -2.76
CA LEU A 25 4.19 19.03 -2.93
C LEU A 25 3.25 18.97 -1.73
N VAL A 26 3.10 17.79 -1.11
CA VAL A 26 2.21 17.60 0.05
C VAL A 26 2.97 17.95 1.32
N LYS A 27 2.74 19.17 1.83
CA LYS A 27 3.41 19.69 3.05
C LYS A 27 2.52 19.67 4.29
N ASP A 28 1.22 19.57 4.10
CA ASP A 28 0.28 19.65 5.22
C ASP A 28 0.45 18.47 6.16
N THR A 29 0.48 18.75 7.45
CA THR A 29 0.40 17.73 8.50
C THR A 29 -1.06 17.52 8.88
N LEU A 30 -1.42 16.29 9.23
CA LEU A 30 -2.72 15.92 9.75
C LEU A 30 -2.54 15.46 11.20
N ASP A 31 -3.41 15.90 12.08
CA ASP A 31 -3.42 15.49 13.47
C ASP A 31 -4.19 14.17 13.60
N TYR A 32 -3.44 13.08 13.62
CA TYR A 32 -4.00 11.76 13.81
C TYR A 32 -4.13 11.42 15.29
N GLU A 33 -5.24 10.79 15.65
CA GLU A 33 -5.37 10.09 16.93
C GLU A 33 -4.69 8.72 16.78
N ARG A 34 -3.64 8.48 17.58
CA ARG A 34 -2.85 7.25 17.52
C ARG A 34 -3.22 6.28 18.61
N HIS A 35 -3.51 5.05 18.19
CA HIS A 35 -3.70 3.91 19.09
C HIS A 35 -2.64 2.84 18.80
N LEU A 36 -2.24 2.11 19.84
CA LEU A 36 -1.35 0.96 19.72
C LEU A 36 -2.13 -0.32 19.93
N TYR A 37 -1.90 -1.28 19.04
CA TYR A 37 -2.47 -2.62 19.11
C TYR A 37 -1.35 -3.65 19.02
N LYS A 38 -1.62 -4.89 19.44
CA LYS A 38 -0.70 -5.99 19.15
C LYS A 38 -0.81 -6.43 17.71
N ASP A 39 0.32 -6.87 17.16
CA ASP A 39 0.37 -7.52 15.86
C ASP A 39 -0.30 -8.91 15.89
N SER A 40 -0.46 -9.57 14.74
CA SER A 40 -1.10 -10.88 14.65
C SER A 40 -0.34 -12.00 15.38
N LEU A 41 0.90 -11.76 15.78
CA LEU A 41 1.75 -12.70 16.53
C LEU A 41 1.76 -12.43 18.03
N ASP A 42 1.09 -11.36 18.50
CA ASP A 42 1.12 -10.86 19.87
C ASP A 42 2.55 -10.54 20.39
N GLU A 43 3.48 -10.26 19.46
CA GLU A 43 4.89 -10.00 19.80
C GLU A 43 5.22 -8.51 19.82
N SER A 44 4.69 -7.74 18.89
CA SER A 44 5.05 -6.32 18.70
C SER A 44 3.83 -5.42 18.74
N ASP A 45 4.05 -4.18 19.19
CA ASP A 45 3.05 -3.14 19.03
C ASP A 45 3.06 -2.59 17.62
N VAL A 46 1.87 -2.24 17.11
CA VAL A 46 1.66 -1.57 15.83
C VAL A 46 0.78 -0.35 16.03
N ALA A 47 1.11 0.73 15.33
CA ALA A 47 0.37 1.97 15.46
C ALA A 47 -0.75 2.06 14.42
N PHE A 48 -1.94 2.43 14.85
CA PHE A 48 -3.06 2.81 14.01
C PHE A 48 -3.29 4.31 14.17
N ASP A 49 -3.18 5.05 13.08
CA ASP A 49 -3.40 6.50 13.03
C ASP A 49 -4.78 6.79 12.47
N TYR A 50 -5.68 7.33 13.30
CA TYR A 50 -7.07 7.59 12.97
C TYR A 50 -7.33 9.06 12.66
N LEU A 51 -8.26 9.29 11.73
CA LEU A 51 -8.99 10.55 11.56
C LEU A 51 -10.48 10.22 11.62
N LEU A 52 -11.10 10.62 12.71
CA LEU A 52 -12.51 10.31 12.96
C LEU A 52 -13.41 11.36 12.30
N ALA A 53 -14.51 10.91 11.73
CA ALA A 53 -15.61 11.75 11.30
C ALA A 53 -16.56 12.00 12.48
N ASP A 54 -17.35 13.08 12.41
CA ASP A 54 -18.47 13.27 13.33
C ASP A 54 -19.54 12.20 13.04
N ASP A 55 -19.75 11.27 13.95
CA ASP A 55 -20.60 10.09 13.79
C ASP A 55 -21.26 9.68 15.10
N VAL A 56 -22.27 8.85 15.00
CA VAL A 56 -23.02 8.29 16.15
C VAL A 56 -22.76 6.78 16.27
N LEU A 57 -22.72 6.32 17.49
CA LEU A 57 -22.66 4.88 17.78
C LEU A 57 -24.07 4.29 17.89
N VAL A 58 -24.35 3.26 17.12
CA VAL A 58 -25.56 2.44 17.22
C VAL A 58 -25.13 1.00 17.50
N ASP A 59 -25.63 0.42 18.57
CA ASP A 59 -25.24 -0.92 19.03
C ASP A 59 -23.72 -1.10 19.17
N GLY A 60 -23.03 -0.04 19.62
CA GLY A 60 -21.59 -0.03 19.83
C GLY A 60 -20.75 0.11 18.57
N LYS A 61 -21.37 0.39 17.40
CA LYS A 61 -20.66 0.55 16.13
C LYS A 61 -20.92 1.90 15.48
N TYR A 62 -19.88 2.46 14.90
CA TYR A 62 -19.97 3.63 14.04
C TYR A 62 -20.77 3.32 12.77
N GLN A 63 -21.61 4.27 12.36
CA GLN A 63 -22.54 4.09 11.22
C GLN A 63 -21.91 4.54 9.90
N LYS A 64 -21.05 5.54 9.94
CA LYS A 64 -20.31 5.97 8.76
C LYS A 64 -19.21 4.97 8.38
N PRO A 65 -18.94 4.78 7.09
CA PRO A 65 -17.88 3.88 6.66
C PRO A 65 -16.50 4.28 7.16
N LEU A 66 -15.65 3.28 7.41
CA LEU A 66 -14.23 3.44 7.63
C LEU A 66 -13.45 3.12 6.36
N VAL A 67 -12.58 4.02 5.95
CA VAL A 67 -11.57 3.77 4.91
C VAL A 67 -10.25 3.41 5.58
N VAL A 68 -9.78 2.19 5.34
CA VAL A 68 -8.50 1.65 5.85
C VAL A 68 -7.45 1.77 4.75
N LEU A 69 -6.30 2.37 5.03
CA LEU A 69 -5.18 2.47 4.08
C LEU A 69 -4.00 1.60 4.50
N PHE A 70 -3.67 0.59 3.72
CA PHE A 70 -2.43 -0.19 3.80
C PHE A 70 -1.35 0.49 2.96
N HIS A 71 -0.32 0.99 3.61
CA HIS A 71 0.72 1.82 3.00
C HIS A 71 1.75 1.01 2.21
N GLY A 72 2.54 1.68 1.38
CA GLY A 72 3.65 1.08 0.65
C GLY A 72 4.87 0.82 1.55
N MET A 73 5.91 0.24 0.95
CA MET A 73 7.18 -0.05 1.63
C MET A 73 7.73 1.21 2.32
N GLU A 74 8.10 1.08 3.60
CA GLU A 74 8.61 2.18 4.45
C GLU A 74 7.66 3.40 4.53
N GLY A 75 6.38 3.21 4.20
CA GLY A 75 5.35 4.24 4.28
C GLY A 75 4.80 4.45 5.68
N SER A 76 3.90 5.43 5.79
CA SER A 76 3.17 5.74 7.02
C SER A 76 1.94 6.60 6.71
N SER A 77 1.17 6.95 7.73
CA SER A 77 0.09 7.97 7.68
C SER A 77 0.59 9.32 7.16
N GLN A 78 1.89 9.61 7.28
CA GLN A 78 2.53 10.84 6.81
C GLN A 78 2.99 10.77 5.34
N SER A 79 2.81 9.66 4.65
CA SER A 79 3.10 9.55 3.22
C SER A 79 2.20 10.50 2.42
N HIS A 80 2.72 11.07 1.33
CA HIS A 80 1.97 12.06 0.52
C HIS A 80 0.60 11.55 0.07
N TYR A 81 0.54 10.30 -0.42
CA TYR A 81 -0.70 9.66 -0.86
C TYR A 81 -1.68 9.41 0.31
N ALA A 82 -1.16 9.08 1.50
CA ALA A 82 -1.99 8.87 2.69
C ALA A 82 -2.67 10.18 3.10
N ARG A 83 -1.91 11.28 3.17
CA ARG A 83 -2.42 12.61 3.51
C ARG A 83 -3.41 13.14 2.47
N THR A 84 -3.15 12.90 1.18
CA THR A 84 -4.05 13.31 0.11
C THR A 84 -5.36 12.53 0.16
N LEU A 85 -5.30 11.21 0.36
CA LEU A 85 -6.50 10.38 0.54
C LEU A 85 -7.28 10.79 1.79
N ALA A 86 -6.60 10.94 2.93
CA ALA A 86 -7.20 11.29 4.20
C ALA A 86 -8.07 12.56 4.12
N LYS A 87 -7.57 13.61 3.45
CA LYS A 87 -8.33 14.85 3.23
C LYS A 87 -9.61 14.63 2.44
N GLN A 88 -9.55 13.83 1.39
CA GLN A 88 -10.73 13.54 0.57
C GLN A 88 -11.72 12.66 1.32
N VAL A 89 -11.25 11.69 2.10
CA VAL A 89 -12.08 10.82 2.96
C VAL A 89 -12.80 11.65 4.02
N GLN A 90 -12.09 12.57 4.69
CA GLN A 90 -12.72 13.51 5.64
C GLN A 90 -13.76 14.41 4.97
N THR A 91 -13.48 14.92 3.76
CA THR A 91 -14.44 15.74 3.00
C THR A 91 -15.69 14.95 2.64
N ALA A 92 -15.56 13.64 2.37
CA ALA A 92 -16.69 12.73 2.14
C ALA A 92 -17.44 12.38 3.44
N GLY A 93 -16.93 12.77 4.60
CA GLY A 93 -17.53 12.51 5.91
C GLY A 93 -17.34 11.07 6.39
N PHE A 94 -16.34 10.33 5.89
CA PHE A 94 -16.01 8.98 6.32
C PHE A 94 -14.89 8.99 7.36
N HIS A 95 -14.82 7.95 8.18
CA HIS A 95 -13.66 7.70 9.03
C HIS A 95 -12.47 7.22 8.20
N PHE A 96 -11.28 7.51 8.67
CA PHE A 96 -10.04 7.08 8.03
C PHE A 96 -9.07 6.50 9.04
N VAL A 97 -8.36 5.42 8.67
CA VAL A 97 -7.30 4.85 9.49
C VAL A 97 -6.14 4.34 8.64
N VAL A 98 -4.94 4.51 9.15
CA VAL A 98 -3.72 3.90 8.61
C VAL A 98 -3.16 2.94 9.66
N PRO A 99 -3.44 1.63 9.58
CA PRO A 99 -2.67 0.63 10.29
C PRO A 99 -1.25 0.60 9.73
N HIS A 100 -0.26 0.77 10.60
CA HIS A 100 1.12 0.66 10.15
C HIS A 100 1.57 -0.80 10.20
N PHE A 101 2.29 -1.22 9.16
CA PHE A 101 2.96 -2.52 9.19
C PHE A 101 4.02 -2.54 10.29
N ARG A 102 4.36 -3.74 10.79
CA ARG A 102 5.44 -3.95 11.76
C ARG A 102 6.68 -3.16 11.38
N SER A 103 7.35 -2.55 12.33
CA SER A 103 8.51 -1.65 12.13
C SER A 103 8.24 -0.31 11.44
N CYS A 104 6.99 0.00 11.11
CA CYS A 104 6.61 1.27 10.47
C CYS A 104 5.87 2.20 11.44
N GLY A 105 5.58 3.45 11.00
CA GLY A 105 4.86 4.42 11.83
C GLY A 105 5.63 4.90 13.09
N GLY A 106 6.93 4.64 13.18
CA GLY A 106 7.77 5.05 14.32
C GLY A 106 7.68 4.13 15.54
N VAL A 107 7.04 2.96 15.42
CA VAL A 107 7.01 1.92 16.45
C VAL A 107 8.08 0.88 16.17
N ALA A 108 8.94 0.61 17.16
CA ALA A 108 9.97 -0.40 17.04
C ALA A 108 9.36 -1.81 17.15
N VAL A 109 9.89 -2.74 16.40
CA VAL A 109 9.53 -4.17 16.50
C VAL A 109 10.18 -4.76 17.73
N SER A 110 9.40 -5.44 18.55
CA SER A 110 9.92 -6.19 19.72
C SER A 110 10.36 -7.60 19.34
N GLY A 111 9.73 -8.19 18.34
CA GLY A 111 10.05 -9.51 17.78
C GLY A 111 11.13 -9.49 16.70
N LYS A 112 11.33 -10.64 16.06
CA LYS A 112 12.30 -10.81 14.96
C LYS A 112 11.69 -10.58 13.58
N ILE A 113 10.38 -10.53 13.48
CA ILE A 113 9.61 -10.51 12.22
C ILE A 113 9.21 -9.09 11.88
N PHE A 114 9.63 -8.62 10.73
CA PHE A 114 9.18 -7.37 10.13
C PHE A 114 7.91 -7.63 9.30
N TYR A 115 7.47 -6.64 8.53
CA TYR A 115 6.43 -6.84 7.53
C TYR A 115 6.96 -7.52 6.28
N ASN A 116 6.07 -8.14 5.51
CA ASN A 116 6.35 -8.63 4.17
C ASN A 116 5.20 -8.29 3.20
N ALA A 117 5.46 -8.42 1.89
CA ALA A 117 4.51 -8.00 0.87
C ALA A 117 3.27 -8.92 0.74
N GLY A 118 3.29 -10.10 1.34
CA GLY A 118 2.21 -11.08 1.26
C GLY A 118 1.60 -11.46 2.61
N ASP A 119 1.78 -10.62 3.64
CA ASP A 119 1.31 -10.90 5.02
C ASP A 119 -0.20 -10.64 5.16
N THR A 120 -1.00 -11.50 4.55
CA THR A 120 -2.47 -11.41 4.54
C THR A 120 -3.09 -11.71 5.90
N ALA A 121 -2.42 -12.53 6.72
CA ALA A 121 -2.84 -12.82 8.10
C ALA A 121 -2.80 -11.56 8.96
N GLU A 122 -1.77 -10.72 8.78
CA GLU A 122 -1.66 -9.43 9.47
C GLU A 122 -2.78 -8.47 9.05
N LEU A 123 -3.08 -8.39 7.75
CA LEU A 123 -4.18 -7.57 7.26
C LEU A 123 -5.52 -8.04 7.83
N HIS A 124 -5.75 -9.36 7.86
CA HIS A 124 -6.96 -9.94 8.43
C HIS A 124 -7.11 -9.59 9.91
N HIS A 125 -6.02 -9.70 10.68
CA HIS A 125 -5.99 -9.32 12.09
C HIS A 125 -6.33 -7.84 12.30
N TYR A 126 -5.71 -6.93 11.54
CA TYR A 126 -5.99 -5.49 11.63
C TYR A 126 -7.45 -5.15 11.28
N LEU A 127 -7.95 -5.73 10.20
CA LEU A 127 -9.35 -5.54 9.81
C LEU A 127 -10.31 -6.14 10.84
N GLY A 128 -9.93 -7.26 11.49
CA GLY A 128 -10.69 -7.88 12.59
C GLY A 128 -10.83 -6.96 13.81
N ILE A 129 -9.75 -6.28 14.20
CA ILE A 129 -9.78 -5.26 15.26
C ILE A 129 -10.77 -4.14 14.89
N LEU A 130 -10.67 -3.62 13.67
CA LEU A 130 -11.50 -2.52 13.20
C LEU A 130 -12.99 -2.91 13.06
N LYS A 131 -13.29 -4.16 12.65
CA LYS A 131 -14.67 -4.65 12.49
C LYS A 131 -15.46 -4.72 13.80
N GLN A 132 -14.77 -4.73 14.93
CA GLN A 132 -15.44 -4.64 16.23
C GLN A 132 -16.14 -3.30 16.43
N GLN A 133 -15.61 -2.22 15.85
CA GLN A 133 -16.10 -0.85 16.07
C GLN A 133 -16.82 -0.25 14.85
N TYR A 134 -16.56 -0.77 13.63
CA TYR A 134 -17.13 -0.22 12.39
C TYR A 134 -18.03 -1.22 11.69
N GLN A 135 -19.22 -0.77 11.26
CA GLN A 135 -20.16 -1.63 10.52
C GLN A 135 -19.67 -1.87 9.10
N THR A 136 -19.22 -0.83 8.41
CA THR A 136 -18.76 -0.85 7.02
C THR A 136 -17.30 -0.48 6.94
N ILE A 137 -16.49 -1.33 6.29
CA ILE A 137 -15.07 -1.11 6.08
C ILE A 137 -14.75 -1.19 4.60
N TYR A 138 -14.13 -0.15 4.06
CA TYR A 138 -13.52 -0.12 2.74
C TYR A 138 -12.00 -0.14 2.89
N ALA A 139 -11.31 -0.89 2.05
CA ALA A 139 -9.86 -1.01 2.12
C ALA A 139 -9.19 -0.41 0.87
N MET A 140 -8.11 0.32 1.07
CA MET A 140 -7.22 0.76 0.01
C MET A 140 -5.80 0.29 0.31
N GLY A 141 -5.11 -0.25 -0.70
CA GLY A 141 -3.71 -0.64 -0.60
C GLY A 141 -2.88 0.04 -1.67
N VAL A 142 -1.68 0.49 -1.30
CA VAL A 142 -0.79 1.22 -2.19
C VAL A 142 0.54 0.51 -2.28
N SER A 143 1.05 0.27 -3.51
CA SER A 143 2.35 -0.38 -3.74
C SER A 143 2.42 -1.74 -3.02
N LEU A 144 3.37 -1.96 -2.11
CA LEU A 144 3.48 -3.17 -1.29
C LEU A 144 2.17 -3.49 -0.55
N GLY A 145 1.54 -2.49 0.10
CA GLY A 145 0.25 -2.65 0.75
C GLY A 145 -0.87 -2.99 -0.24
N GLY A 146 -0.74 -2.53 -1.49
CA GLY A 146 -1.64 -2.91 -2.59
C GLY A 146 -1.50 -4.37 -2.98
N ASN A 147 -0.27 -4.89 -3.07
CA ASN A 147 -0.05 -6.32 -3.30
C ASN A 147 -0.62 -7.17 -2.15
N ALA A 148 -0.32 -6.81 -0.89
CA ALA A 148 -0.84 -7.53 0.26
C ALA A 148 -2.38 -7.54 0.30
N LEU A 149 -3.02 -6.39 0.01
CA LEU A 149 -4.48 -6.28 -0.04
C LEU A 149 -5.09 -7.09 -1.20
N ALA A 150 -4.52 -7.02 -2.40
CA ALA A 150 -5.00 -7.78 -3.54
C ALA A 150 -4.92 -9.30 -3.30
N LYS A 151 -3.79 -9.76 -2.72
CA LYS A 151 -3.62 -11.16 -2.29
C LYS A 151 -4.64 -11.52 -1.22
N TYR A 152 -4.83 -10.68 -0.21
CA TYR A 152 -5.83 -10.88 0.86
C TYR A 152 -7.24 -11.06 0.30
N MET A 153 -7.65 -10.20 -0.64
CA MET A 153 -8.99 -10.27 -1.25
C MET A 153 -9.22 -11.59 -1.98
N GLY A 154 -8.20 -12.11 -2.67
CA GLY A 154 -8.30 -13.40 -3.36
C GLY A 154 -8.18 -14.60 -2.41
N GLU A 155 -7.28 -14.55 -1.44
CA GLU A 155 -7.02 -15.66 -0.51
C GLU A 155 -8.17 -15.86 0.48
N TYR A 156 -8.76 -14.78 1.00
CA TYR A 156 -9.90 -14.84 1.93
C TYR A 156 -11.26 -14.86 1.22
N GLY A 157 -11.36 -14.44 -0.02
CA GLY A 157 -12.59 -14.52 -0.81
C GLY A 157 -13.80 -13.91 -0.08
N THR A 158 -14.81 -14.72 0.22
CA THR A 158 -16.02 -14.30 0.97
C THR A 158 -15.74 -13.90 2.40
N ASP A 159 -14.68 -14.43 3.02
CA ASP A 159 -14.30 -14.18 4.41
C ASP A 159 -13.46 -12.89 4.55
N ALA A 160 -13.11 -12.23 3.45
CA ALA A 160 -12.50 -10.90 3.51
C ALA A 160 -13.41 -9.92 4.27
N ILE A 161 -12.85 -9.24 5.28
CA ILE A 161 -13.64 -8.42 6.22
C ILE A 161 -14.14 -7.13 5.58
N CYS A 162 -13.36 -6.52 4.67
CA CYS A 162 -13.79 -5.31 3.98
C CYS A 162 -14.83 -5.61 2.90
N GLU A 163 -15.73 -4.65 2.66
CA GLU A 163 -16.82 -4.78 1.67
C GLU A 163 -16.32 -4.67 0.24
N CYS A 164 -15.32 -3.82 0.01
CA CYS A 164 -14.64 -3.67 -1.28
C CYS A 164 -13.21 -3.15 -1.10
N ALA A 165 -12.40 -3.22 -2.16
CA ALA A 165 -11.00 -2.83 -2.12
C ALA A 165 -10.58 -1.97 -3.31
N VAL A 166 -9.64 -1.04 -3.07
CA VAL A 166 -8.92 -0.28 -4.11
C VAL A 166 -7.43 -0.56 -4.00
N VAL A 167 -6.82 -1.00 -5.07
CA VAL A 167 -5.41 -1.39 -5.16
C VAL A 167 -4.71 -0.45 -6.12
N VAL A 168 -3.65 0.24 -5.68
CA VAL A 168 -2.98 1.27 -6.48
C VAL A 168 -1.50 0.95 -6.65
N SER A 169 -1.01 0.97 -7.90
CA SER A 169 0.40 0.77 -8.25
C SER A 169 1.02 -0.45 -7.56
N ALA A 170 0.26 -1.55 -7.46
CA ALA A 170 0.68 -2.74 -6.75
C ALA A 170 1.63 -3.61 -7.58
N PRO A 171 2.78 -4.02 -7.05
CA PRO A 171 3.65 -5.00 -7.69
C PRO A 171 3.07 -6.42 -7.54
N VAL A 172 2.01 -6.72 -8.31
CA VAL A 172 1.28 -8.00 -8.21
C VAL A 172 2.14 -9.23 -8.54
N ASP A 173 3.26 -9.04 -9.23
CA ASP A 173 4.33 -10.02 -9.41
C ASP A 173 5.63 -9.43 -8.86
N LEU A 174 6.02 -9.88 -7.66
CA LEU A 174 7.17 -9.35 -6.93
C LEU A 174 8.50 -9.65 -7.61
N ALA A 175 8.61 -10.77 -8.32
CA ALA A 175 9.83 -11.13 -9.02
C ALA A 175 10.13 -10.15 -10.15
N SER A 176 9.13 -9.85 -10.98
CA SER A 176 9.27 -8.87 -12.07
C SER A 176 9.48 -7.45 -11.57
N ALA A 177 8.82 -7.07 -10.46
CA ALA A 177 9.00 -5.78 -9.83
C ALA A 177 10.43 -5.60 -9.26
N SER A 178 10.98 -6.64 -8.62
CA SER A 178 12.38 -6.63 -8.17
C SER A 178 13.35 -6.38 -9.33
N ILE A 179 13.13 -7.04 -10.48
CA ILE A 179 13.94 -6.82 -11.69
C ILE A 179 13.74 -5.39 -12.24
N ALA A 180 12.51 -4.86 -12.24
CA ALA A 180 12.24 -3.51 -12.71
C ALA A 180 12.94 -2.45 -11.87
N MET A 181 12.96 -2.62 -10.54
CA MET A 181 13.67 -1.73 -9.62
C MET A 181 15.20 -1.76 -9.77
N ASP A 182 15.77 -2.84 -10.28
CA ASP A 182 17.21 -2.97 -10.51
C ASP A 182 17.69 -2.36 -11.84
N ARG A 183 16.79 -1.76 -12.65
CA ARG A 183 17.17 -0.99 -13.84
C ARG A 183 17.94 0.27 -13.44
N LEU A 184 18.72 0.84 -14.40
CA LEU A 184 19.71 1.90 -14.15
C LEU A 184 19.25 3.04 -13.23
N LEU A 185 18.07 3.62 -13.47
CA LEU A 185 17.53 4.71 -12.62
C LEU A 185 16.96 4.18 -11.31
N GLY A 186 16.32 3.03 -11.33
CA GLY A 186 15.84 2.34 -10.13
C GLY A 186 16.98 2.10 -9.15
N LYS A 187 18.06 1.50 -9.61
CA LYS A 187 19.24 1.18 -8.83
C LYS A 187 19.96 2.40 -8.22
N LYS A 188 19.96 3.55 -8.92
CA LYS A 188 20.66 4.75 -8.46
C LYS A 188 19.82 5.64 -7.55
N ILE A 189 18.51 5.66 -7.71
CA ILE A 189 17.61 6.60 -7.02
C ILE A 189 16.70 5.86 -6.04
N TYR A 190 15.93 4.88 -6.52
CA TYR A 190 14.88 4.26 -5.71
C TYR A 190 15.41 3.20 -4.76
N THR A 191 16.35 2.37 -5.21
CA THR A 191 16.95 1.32 -4.36
C THR A 191 17.60 1.90 -3.11
N PRO A 192 18.52 2.90 -3.16
CA PRO A 192 19.06 3.49 -1.93
C PRO A 192 18.00 4.13 -1.04
N TYR A 193 16.98 4.75 -1.64
CA TYR A 193 15.89 5.40 -0.91
C TYR A 193 15.07 4.41 -0.08
N LEU A 194 14.81 3.20 -0.59
CA LEU A 194 14.04 2.16 0.08
C LEU A 194 14.92 1.22 0.91
N LEU A 195 16.06 0.83 0.36
CA LEU A 195 16.94 -0.18 0.97
C LEU A 195 17.67 0.34 2.22
N ASN A 196 18.18 1.57 2.19
CA ASN A 196 18.96 2.09 3.31
C ASN A 196 18.16 2.20 4.62
N PRO A 197 16.93 2.75 4.63
CA PRO A 197 16.11 2.79 5.84
C PRO A 197 15.79 1.40 6.40
N ILE A 198 15.43 0.44 5.54
CA ILE A 198 15.06 -0.90 6.01
C ILE A 198 16.27 -1.69 6.52
N ILE A 199 17.45 -1.54 5.89
CA ILE A 199 18.70 -2.11 6.42
C ILE A 199 19.02 -1.50 7.77
N LYS A 200 18.92 -0.17 7.93
CA LYS A 200 19.15 0.49 9.21
C LYS A 200 18.23 -0.08 10.29
N LYS A 201 16.95 -0.18 10.04
CA LYS A 201 16.01 -0.81 10.98
C LYS A 201 16.39 -2.26 11.32
N ALA A 202 16.78 -3.04 10.31
CA ALA A 202 17.23 -4.41 10.54
C ALA A 202 18.49 -4.48 11.42
N LEU A 203 19.45 -3.57 11.21
CA LEU A 203 20.68 -3.50 12.02
C LEU A 203 20.42 -3.06 13.47
N ASP A 204 19.36 -2.29 13.71
CA ASP A 204 18.95 -1.84 15.05
C ASP A 204 18.10 -2.92 15.78
N ASN A 205 17.89 -4.08 15.19
CA ASN A 205 17.06 -5.17 15.73
C ASN A 205 17.91 -6.40 16.13
N GLN A 206 17.23 -7.45 16.61
CA GLN A 206 17.84 -8.73 16.99
C GLN A 206 18.36 -9.48 15.75
N ILE A 207 19.63 -9.29 15.39
CA ILE A 207 20.25 -9.94 14.24
C ILE A 207 21.61 -10.55 14.61
N THR A 208 22.03 -11.55 13.85
CA THR A 208 23.31 -12.24 14.03
C THR A 208 24.48 -11.48 13.39
N ALA A 209 25.71 -11.79 13.79
CA ALA A 209 26.91 -11.19 13.18
C ALA A 209 27.02 -11.48 11.68
N ASP A 210 26.58 -12.67 11.25
CA ASP A 210 26.56 -13.06 9.84
C ASP A 210 25.52 -12.26 9.05
N GLU A 211 24.31 -12.06 9.59
CA GLU A 211 23.31 -11.19 8.99
C GLU A 211 23.77 -9.75 8.88
N ILE A 212 24.42 -9.20 9.92
CA ILE A 212 25.02 -7.86 9.87
C ILE A 212 26.01 -7.74 8.71
N THR A 213 26.90 -8.73 8.58
CA THR A 213 27.91 -8.74 7.53
C THR A 213 27.27 -8.84 6.14
N ALA A 214 26.26 -9.67 5.99
CA ALA A 214 25.53 -9.85 4.74
C ALA A 214 24.72 -8.60 4.35
N LEU A 215 23.97 -8.01 5.30
CA LEU A 215 23.14 -6.81 5.07
C LEU A 215 23.98 -5.60 4.68
N LYS A 216 25.19 -5.42 5.26
CA LYS A 216 26.13 -4.36 4.87
C LYS A 216 26.63 -4.48 3.42
N ARG A 217 26.50 -5.67 2.80
CA ARG A 217 26.89 -5.94 1.42
C ARG A 217 25.70 -5.94 0.45
N ALA A 218 24.47 -5.87 0.96
CA ALA A 218 23.27 -5.85 0.13
C ALA A 218 23.26 -4.61 -0.79
N LYS A 219 22.96 -4.83 -2.07
CA LYS A 219 22.98 -3.80 -3.12
C LYS A 219 21.62 -3.55 -3.75
N CYS A 220 20.64 -4.42 -3.48
CA CYS A 220 19.30 -4.33 -4.00
C CYS A 220 18.29 -4.93 -3.01
N MET A 221 16.99 -4.70 -3.28
CA MET A 221 15.93 -5.27 -2.44
C MET A 221 15.96 -6.80 -2.42
N GLY A 222 16.28 -7.42 -3.57
CA GLY A 222 16.41 -8.87 -3.64
C GLY A 222 17.51 -9.45 -2.76
N ASP A 223 18.59 -8.71 -2.48
CA ASP A 223 19.61 -9.12 -1.52
C ASP A 223 19.04 -9.06 -0.09
N PHE A 224 18.37 -7.97 0.27
CA PHE A 224 17.71 -7.82 1.56
C PHE A 224 16.68 -8.91 1.79
N ASP A 225 15.83 -9.16 0.81
CA ASP A 225 14.80 -10.19 0.92
C ASP A 225 15.37 -11.59 1.09
N ASN A 226 16.48 -11.90 0.43
CA ASN A 226 17.13 -13.20 0.57
C ASN A 226 17.86 -13.38 1.90
N ILE A 227 18.40 -12.30 2.47
CA ILE A 227 19.17 -12.33 3.73
C ILE A 227 18.23 -12.23 4.94
N PHE A 228 17.19 -11.41 4.86
CA PHE A 228 16.41 -11.00 6.01
C PHE A 228 14.93 -11.42 5.90
N THR A 229 14.20 -10.96 4.87
CA THR A 229 12.75 -11.17 4.77
C THR A 229 12.41 -12.65 4.65
N ALA A 230 12.97 -13.34 3.66
CA ALA A 230 12.62 -14.73 3.37
C ALA A 230 12.89 -15.68 4.57
N PRO A 231 14.09 -15.70 5.18
CA PRO A 231 14.35 -16.62 6.28
C PRO A 231 13.48 -16.37 7.52
N ARG A 232 13.19 -15.09 7.82
CA ARG A 232 12.39 -14.72 9.01
C ARG A 232 10.93 -15.08 8.89
N HIS A 233 10.42 -15.19 7.66
CA HIS A 233 9.06 -15.61 7.37
C HIS A 233 8.94 -17.09 6.94
N GLY A 234 10.03 -17.88 7.09
CA GLY A 234 10.01 -19.30 6.80
C GLY A 234 10.09 -19.68 5.32
N PHE A 235 10.40 -18.72 4.44
CA PHE A 235 10.62 -19.00 3.02
C PHE A 235 12.03 -19.53 2.78
N VAL A 236 12.18 -20.50 1.86
CA VAL A 236 13.46 -21.13 1.54
C VAL A 236 14.43 -20.15 0.85
N SER A 237 13.89 -19.18 0.11
CA SER A 237 14.66 -18.17 -0.64
C SER A 237 13.81 -16.96 -0.98
N LYS A 238 14.42 -15.88 -1.49
CA LYS A 238 13.68 -14.74 -2.04
C LYS A 238 12.73 -15.15 -3.19
N ASN A 239 13.13 -16.11 -4.03
CA ASN A 239 12.28 -16.56 -5.14
C ASN A 239 11.06 -17.30 -4.63
N ASP A 240 11.21 -18.09 -3.58
CA ASP A 240 10.09 -18.75 -2.91
C ASP A 240 9.17 -17.73 -2.24
N TYR A 241 9.75 -16.73 -1.55
CA TYR A 241 9.02 -15.60 -1.00
C TYR A 241 8.22 -14.87 -2.09
N TYR A 242 8.86 -14.46 -3.18
CA TYR A 242 8.18 -13.75 -4.26
C TYR A 242 7.03 -14.54 -4.87
N ARG A 243 7.25 -15.85 -5.10
CA ARG A 243 6.22 -16.74 -5.64
C ARG A 243 4.99 -16.84 -4.71
N GLN A 244 5.19 -16.94 -3.40
CA GLN A 244 4.11 -17.11 -2.44
C GLN A 244 3.45 -15.78 -2.03
N ALA A 245 4.21 -14.68 -2.01
CA ALA A 245 3.73 -13.37 -1.59
C ALA A 245 3.12 -12.53 -2.72
N SER A 246 3.33 -12.87 -3.98
CA SER A 246 2.73 -12.17 -5.13
C SER A 246 1.22 -12.35 -5.17
N ALA A 247 0.50 -11.27 -5.46
CA ALA A 247 -0.96 -11.28 -5.56
C ALA A 247 -1.49 -11.87 -6.87
N LEU A 248 -0.70 -11.83 -7.95
CA LEU A 248 -1.15 -12.18 -9.30
C LEU A 248 -1.88 -13.55 -9.38
N PRO A 249 -1.41 -14.65 -8.75
CA PRO A 249 -2.12 -15.92 -8.78
C PRO A 249 -3.49 -15.91 -8.08
N TYR A 250 -3.73 -14.98 -7.19
CA TYR A 250 -4.96 -14.89 -6.39
C TYR A 250 -6.02 -13.96 -6.97
N LEU A 251 -5.69 -13.16 -8.00
CA LEU A 251 -6.62 -12.16 -8.54
C LEU A 251 -7.87 -12.77 -9.19
N LYS A 252 -7.80 -14.01 -9.66
CA LYS A 252 -8.96 -14.75 -10.19
C LYS A 252 -9.93 -15.20 -9.11
N GLU A 253 -9.46 -15.34 -7.89
CA GLU A 253 -10.23 -15.81 -6.73
C GLU A 253 -10.94 -14.66 -5.99
N ILE A 254 -10.73 -13.41 -6.41
CA ILE A 254 -11.39 -12.25 -5.80
C ILE A 254 -12.89 -12.31 -6.09
N VAL A 255 -13.69 -12.35 -5.03
CA VAL A 255 -15.17 -12.44 -5.12
C VAL A 255 -15.88 -11.17 -4.64
N LYS A 256 -15.16 -10.22 -4.05
CA LYS A 256 -15.71 -8.91 -3.64
C LYS A 256 -15.26 -7.80 -4.59
N PRO A 257 -16.07 -6.73 -4.76
CA PRO A 257 -15.73 -5.64 -5.67
C PRO A 257 -14.31 -5.10 -5.40
N THR A 258 -13.47 -5.08 -6.42
CA THR A 258 -12.09 -4.62 -6.30
C THR A 258 -11.70 -3.79 -7.51
N LEU A 259 -11.14 -2.60 -7.28
CA LEU A 259 -10.61 -1.71 -8.31
C LEU A 259 -9.07 -1.75 -8.26
N ILE A 260 -8.43 -2.11 -9.38
CA ILE A 260 -6.97 -2.06 -9.52
C ILE A 260 -6.61 -0.90 -10.44
N ILE A 261 -5.84 0.07 -9.91
CA ILE A 261 -5.38 1.26 -10.65
C ILE A 261 -3.88 1.15 -10.90
N THR A 262 -3.47 1.23 -12.16
CA THR A 262 -2.07 1.09 -12.58
C THR A 262 -1.75 2.10 -13.69
N ALA A 263 -0.55 2.67 -13.67
CA ALA A 263 0.00 3.43 -14.79
C ALA A 263 0.92 2.54 -15.62
N LYS A 264 0.82 2.60 -16.96
CA LYS A 264 1.69 1.83 -17.87
C LYS A 264 3.16 2.24 -17.76
N ASP A 265 3.41 3.49 -17.36
CA ASP A 265 4.73 4.07 -17.21
C ASP A 265 5.31 3.94 -15.80
N ASP A 266 4.69 3.16 -14.90
CA ASP A 266 5.16 2.96 -13.53
C ASP A 266 6.56 2.30 -13.52
N PRO A 267 7.61 2.98 -13.01
CA PRO A 267 8.98 2.49 -13.09
C PRO A 267 9.29 1.33 -12.12
N PHE A 268 8.37 1.00 -11.20
CA PHE A 268 8.54 -0.06 -10.20
C PHE A 268 7.88 -1.37 -10.62
N LEU A 269 7.00 -1.33 -11.62
CA LEU A 269 6.26 -2.51 -12.03
C LEU A 269 6.93 -3.19 -13.23
N GLY A 270 7.00 -4.51 -13.17
CA GLY A 270 7.38 -5.35 -14.31
C GLY A 270 6.13 -5.88 -15.02
N VAL A 271 5.47 -6.85 -14.38
CA VAL A 271 4.20 -7.41 -14.84
C VAL A 271 3.05 -6.68 -14.13
N THR A 272 2.02 -6.33 -14.87
CA THR A 272 0.76 -5.78 -14.37
C THR A 272 -0.39 -6.73 -14.69
N ALA A 273 -1.46 -6.68 -13.89
CA ALA A 273 -2.64 -7.51 -14.12
C ALA A 273 -3.35 -7.16 -15.42
N GLU A 274 -3.70 -8.17 -16.21
CA GLU A 274 -4.52 -8.06 -17.41
C GLU A 274 -5.91 -8.65 -17.17
N ARG A 275 -6.85 -8.43 -18.11
CA ARG A 275 -8.24 -8.94 -17.97
C ARG A 275 -8.29 -10.46 -17.78
N GLY A 276 -7.36 -11.19 -18.36
CA GLY A 276 -7.24 -12.65 -18.24
C GLY A 276 -6.78 -13.13 -16.87
N ASP A 277 -6.20 -12.26 -16.06
CA ASP A 277 -5.63 -12.60 -14.75
C ASP A 277 -6.59 -12.40 -13.58
N VAL A 278 -7.72 -11.74 -13.82
CA VAL A 278 -8.62 -11.28 -12.76
C VAL A 278 -10.04 -11.86 -12.90
N SER A 279 -10.76 -11.91 -11.79
CA SER A 279 -12.18 -12.30 -11.77
C SER A 279 -13.08 -11.23 -12.37
N SER A 280 -14.40 -11.54 -12.50
CA SER A 280 -15.41 -10.59 -12.94
C SER A 280 -15.67 -9.46 -11.93
N GLN A 281 -15.31 -9.65 -10.67
CA GLN A 281 -15.47 -8.65 -9.61
C GLN A 281 -14.36 -7.57 -9.63
N VAL A 282 -13.31 -7.79 -10.42
CA VAL A 282 -12.18 -6.85 -10.50
C VAL A 282 -12.34 -5.93 -11.70
N VAL A 283 -12.29 -4.63 -11.42
CA VAL A 283 -12.20 -3.57 -12.42
C VAL A 283 -10.74 -3.14 -12.57
N LEU A 284 -10.21 -3.18 -13.80
CA LEU A 284 -8.88 -2.68 -14.12
C LEU A 284 -8.98 -1.27 -14.67
N LEU A 285 -8.31 -0.32 -14.03
CA LEU A 285 -8.19 1.07 -14.49
C LEU A 285 -6.71 1.34 -14.79
N THR A 286 -6.35 1.25 -16.06
CA THR A 286 -4.98 1.48 -16.53
C THR A 286 -4.88 2.82 -17.25
N THR A 287 -3.94 3.67 -16.80
CA THR A 287 -3.63 4.97 -17.42
C THR A 287 -2.33 4.89 -18.22
N GLU A 288 -2.15 5.76 -19.21
CA GLU A 288 -0.88 5.83 -19.96
C GLU A 288 0.26 6.42 -19.12
N HIS A 289 -0.07 7.36 -18.24
CA HIS A 289 0.86 8.07 -17.38
C HIS A 289 0.39 8.02 -15.92
N GLY A 290 1.29 8.27 -14.99
CA GLY A 290 0.99 8.28 -13.55
C GLY A 290 2.19 7.98 -12.67
N GLY A 291 3.24 7.36 -13.24
CA GLY A 291 4.40 6.92 -12.48
C GLY A 291 4.00 5.97 -11.34
N HIS A 292 4.83 5.89 -10.31
CA HIS A 292 4.52 5.08 -9.13
C HIS A 292 3.78 5.92 -8.07
N ILE A 293 2.47 5.74 -7.99
CA ILE A 293 1.56 6.40 -7.00
C ILE A 293 1.44 7.94 -7.21
N GLY A 294 2.03 8.50 -8.25
CA GLY A 294 2.07 9.94 -8.44
C GLY A 294 0.74 10.53 -8.85
N PHE A 295 0.33 10.21 -10.06
CA PHE A 295 -0.91 10.69 -10.69
C PHE A 295 -1.11 12.19 -10.50
N ILE A 296 -0.01 12.97 -10.73
CA ILE A 296 -0.02 14.42 -10.58
C ILE A 296 -0.56 15.04 -11.87
N ASP A 297 -1.52 15.92 -11.72
CA ASP A 297 -2.01 16.82 -12.75
C ASP A 297 -1.72 18.27 -12.38
N TYR A 298 -2.02 19.19 -13.28
CA TYR A 298 -1.87 20.61 -13.07
C TYR A 298 -3.12 21.35 -13.52
N ASP A 299 -3.75 22.01 -12.58
CA ASP A 299 -4.90 22.87 -12.84
C ASP A 299 -4.43 24.26 -13.28
N TYR A 300 -4.64 24.58 -14.55
CA TYR A 300 -4.27 25.88 -15.13
C TYR A 300 -5.13 27.04 -14.63
N ALA A 301 -6.36 26.77 -14.17
CA ALA A 301 -7.24 27.82 -13.64
C ALA A 301 -6.78 28.29 -12.25
N THR A 302 -6.42 27.36 -11.38
CA THR A 302 -5.91 27.66 -10.03
C THR A 302 -4.39 27.79 -9.97
N ARG A 303 -3.69 27.44 -11.05
CA ARG A 303 -2.22 27.38 -11.14
C ARG A 303 -1.59 26.49 -10.07
N ALA A 304 -2.23 25.37 -9.78
CA ALA A 304 -1.80 24.45 -8.70
C ALA A 304 -1.64 23.01 -9.21
N PHE A 305 -0.74 22.30 -8.56
CA PHE A 305 -0.65 20.85 -8.73
C PHE A 305 -1.84 20.16 -8.07
N CYS A 306 -2.36 19.16 -8.75
CA CYS A 306 -3.51 18.39 -8.33
C CYS A 306 -3.12 16.90 -8.17
N MET A 307 -3.43 16.29 -7.04
CA MET A 307 -3.15 14.88 -6.73
C MET A 307 -4.40 14.15 -6.25
N ASP A 308 -5.54 14.59 -6.67
CA ASP A 308 -6.84 14.07 -6.24
C ASP A 308 -7.41 12.98 -7.15
N TYR A 309 -6.72 12.64 -8.26
CA TYR A 309 -7.18 11.60 -9.18
C TYR A 309 -7.43 10.27 -8.48
N ILE A 310 -6.43 9.73 -7.78
CA ILE A 310 -6.56 8.47 -7.03
C ILE A 310 -7.61 8.55 -5.93
N PRO A 311 -7.59 9.53 -5.01
CA PRO A 311 -8.60 9.65 -3.98
C PRO A 311 -10.04 9.74 -4.53
N LYS A 312 -10.27 10.53 -5.57
CA LYS A 312 -11.59 10.65 -6.21
C LYS A 312 -12.06 9.34 -6.85
N ARG A 313 -11.15 8.58 -7.47
CA ARG A 313 -11.48 7.27 -8.02
C ARG A 313 -11.80 6.26 -6.92
N ALA A 314 -11.01 6.26 -5.85
CA ALA A 314 -11.24 5.37 -4.71
C ALA A 314 -12.61 5.64 -4.06
N LEU A 315 -12.91 6.91 -3.74
CA LEU A 315 -14.17 7.29 -3.11
C LEU A 315 -15.37 6.98 -4.00
N ALA A 316 -15.32 7.33 -5.29
CA ALA A 316 -16.39 7.02 -6.23
C ALA A 316 -16.63 5.51 -6.39
N PHE A 317 -15.58 4.69 -6.25
CA PHE A 317 -15.71 3.24 -6.26
C PHE A 317 -16.34 2.74 -4.97
N PHE A 318 -15.91 3.23 -3.80
CA PHE A 318 -16.46 2.86 -2.50
C PHE A 318 -17.95 3.20 -2.39
N GLU A 319 -18.35 4.40 -2.83
CA GLU A 319 -19.77 4.82 -2.86
C GLU A 319 -20.63 3.93 -3.77
N GLY A 320 -20.06 3.34 -4.80
CA GLY A 320 -20.74 2.41 -5.70
C GLY A 320 -20.84 0.97 -5.18
N CYS A 321 -20.22 0.66 -4.03
CA CYS A 321 -20.23 -0.66 -3.40
C CYS A 321 -21.34 -0.82 -2.33
N VAL A 322 -22.14 0.20 -2.10
CA VAL A 322 -23.23 0.26 -1.10
C VAL A 322 -24.54 -0.26 -1.71
#